data_e5af4f57264cd656a8c4f8f85cbdf69f
#
_entry.id   e5af4f57264cd656a8c4f8f85cbdf69f
#
_cell.length_a   1.000
_cell.length_b   1.000
_cell.length_c   1.000
_cell.angle_alpha   90.00
_cell.angle_beta   90.00
_cell.angle_gamma   90.00
#
_symmetry.space_group_name_H-M   'P 1'
#
loop_
_entity.id
_entity.type
_entity.pdbx_description
1 polymer ?
#
loop_
_entity_poly.entity_id
_entity_poly.type
_entity_poly.pdbx_seq_one_letter_code
_entity_poly.pdbx_strand_id
1 'polypeptide(L)'
;AEQQSVALPRLLTNDVSRFTFHESPSAGQLIRQRRSAVSFDGKTSIASATFFQMLGRVMPAAELPQLDRPMPWDVLPWEPAIHLLLFVHRVDGLTPGLYVLVRDREKLPLLQQSMNEELIWTPVSGCPDSLPLYWLLEGDAKKAAVQVSCHQEIAGDSAFSLGMIAGFEGRLREGGAWWYPRLFWEAGLLGQVLYLEAEAAGVRGTGIGCFFDDPVHEIVGIKNLAVQSLYHFTIGGPVEDG
;
A
#
# COMPACT_ATOMS: atom_id res chain seq x y z
N ALA A 1 1.23 -11.82 65.76
CA ALA A 1 0.94 -12.20 64.39
C ALA A 1 2.05 -11.66 63.49
N GLU A 2 3.03 -12.49 63.22
CA GLU A 2 4.19 -12.21 62.36
C GLU A 2 3.77 -12.23 60.90
N GLN A 3 4.06 -11.15 60.20
CA GLN A 3 3.99 -11.11 58.74
C GLN A 3 5.29 -11.70 58.15
N GLN A 4 5.20 -12.88 57.56
CA GLN A 4 6.27 -13.45 56.77
C GLN A 4 6.34 -12.73 55.41
N SER A 5 7.46 -12.00 55.19
CA SER A 5 7.87 -11.44 53.92
C SER A 5 8.37 -12.56 53.01
N VAL A 6 7.66 -12.85 51.91
CA VAL A 6 8.10 -13.73 50.83
C VAL A 6 9.00 -12.95 49.90
N ALA A 7 10.29 -13.28 49.92
CA ALA A 7 11.28 -12.74 48.99
C ALA A 7 11.08 -13.33 47.60
N LEU A 8 10.86 -12.44 46.60
CA LEU A 8 10.88 -12.81 45.17
C LEU A 8 12.31 -13.15 44.72
N PRO A 9 12.52 -14.19 43.89
CA PRO A 9 13.84 -14.54 43.38
C PRO A 9 14.39 -13.47 42.45
N ARG A 10 15.65 -13.08 42.67
CA ARG A 10 16.45 -12.25 41.79
C ARG A 10 16.56 -12.92 40.43
N LEU A 11 15.86 -12.42 39.41
CA LEU A 11 16.11 -12.74 38.03
C LEU A 11 17.43 -12.11 37.61
N LEU A 12 18.27 -12.96 37.03
CA LEU A 12 19.60 -12.73 36.53
C LEU A 12 19.73 -11.47 35.71
N THR A 13 20.63 -10.60 36.12
CA THR A 13 21.20 -9.53 35.30
C THR A 13 22.05 -10.15 34.23
N ASN A 14 21.53 -10.32 33.02
CA ASN A 14 22.34 -10.59 31.84
C ASN A 14 22.02 -9.60 30.74
N ASP A 15 22.96 -8.74 30.51
CA ASP A 15 23.43 -8.16 29.26
C ASP A 15 22.37 -7.56 28.32
N VAL A 16 21.75 -6.45 28.77
CA VAL A 16 20.90 -5.59 27.93
C VAL A 16 21.72 -4.54 27.17
N SER A 17 23.05 -4.61 27.19
CA SER A 17 23.93 -3.54 26.65
C SER A 17 24.26 -3.66 25.15
N ARG A 18 23.53 -4.46 24.35
CA ARG A 18 23.78 -4.62 22.91
C ARG A 18 22.60 -4.36 21.99
N PHE A 19 21.47 -3.89 22.49
CA PHE A 19 20.45 -3.31 21.62
C PHE A 19 20.65 -1.81 21.57
N THR A 20 21.41 -1.34 20.60
CA THR A 20 21.28 0.04 20.15
C THR A 20 19.85 0.21 19.68
N PHE A 21 18.99 0.83 20.48
CA PHE A 21 17.73 1.37 20.04
C PHE A 21 18.09 2.44 19.01
N HIS A 22 18.06 2.11 17.73
CA HIS A 22 17.95 3.11 16.70
C HIS A 22 16.60 3.78 16.96
N GLU A 23 16.64 4.99 17.51
CA GLU A 23 15.43 5.80 17.65
C GLU A 23 14.77 5.88 16.27
N SER A 24 13.51 5.44 16.19
CA SER A 24 12.75 5.56 14.96
C SER A 24 12.75 7.03 14.54
N PRO A 25 13.01 7.36 13.27
CA PRO A 25 13.09 8.74 12.83
C PRO A 25 11.78 9.46 13.11
N SER A 26 11.86 10.69 13.60
CA SER A 26 10.67 11.49 13.84
C SER A 26 9.95 11.82 12.52
N ALA A 27 8.63 12.05 12.56
CA ALA A 27 7.86 12.46 11.39
C ALA A 27 8.48 13.69 10.68
N GLY A 28 8.99 14.66 11.46
CA GLY A 28 9.67 15.83 10.91
C GLY A 28 10.98 15.50 10.17
N GLN A 29 11.71 14.48 10.60
CA GLN A 29 12.89 13.99 9.88
C GLN A 29 12.49 13.32 8.57
N LEU A 30 11.53 12.38 8.60
CA LEU A 30 11.01 11.68 7.42
C LEU A 30 10.51 12.67 6.35
N ILE A 31 9.71 13.66 6.76
CA ILE A 31 9.16 14.69 5.85
C ILE A 31 10.29 15.47 5.16
N ARG A 32 11.36 15.84 5.89
CA ARG A 32 12.46 16.63 5.34
C ARG A 32 13.41 15.82 4.46
N GLN A 33 13.66 14.56 4.79
CA GLN A 33 14.63 13.72 4.07
C GLN A 33 14.03 12.96 2.90
N ARG A 34 12.70 12.67 2.92
CA ARG A 34 12.03 11.93 1.86
C ARG A 34 12.29 12.51 0.47
N ARG A 35 12.72 11.66 -0.44
CA ARG A 35 12.89 11.97 -1.87
C ARG A 35 12.22 10.87 -2.71
N SER A 36 11.76 11.23 -3.89
CA SER A 36 11.41 10.25 -4.92
C SER A 36 12.69 9.56 -5.43
N ALA A 37 12.61 8.27 -5.68
CA ALA A 37 13.66 7.57 -6.40
C ALA A 37 13.57 7.90 -7.90
N VAL A 38 14.71 7.96 -8.56
CA VAL A 38 14.81 8.07 -10.03
C VAL A 38 14.87 6.68 -10.66
N SER A 39 15.53 5.72 -9.96
CA SER A 39 15.62 4.33 -10.36
C SER A 39 15.72 3.42 -9.13
N PHE A 40 15.37 2.15 -9.29
CA PHE A 40 15.55 1.12 -8.29
C PHE A 40 16.62 0.10 -8.73
N ASP A 41 17.19 -0.59 -7.75
CA ASP A 41 18.30 -1.54 -7.97
C ASP A 41 17.87 -2.89 -8.58
N GLY A 42 16.57 -3.15 -8.67
CA GLY A 42 16.04 -4.40 -9.17
C GLY A 42 16.35 -5.63 -8.30
N LYS A 43 16.86 -5.46 -7.08
CA LYS A 43 17.35 -6.54 -6.21
C LYS A 43 16.80 -6.48 -4.79
N THR A 44 16.64 -5.29 -4.23
CA THR A 44 16.14 -5.10 -2.86
C THR A 44 14.76 -5.74 -2.70
N SER A 45 14.64 -6.64 -1.71
CA SER A 45 13.37 -7.15 -1.22
C SER A 45 12.97 -6.44 0.06
N ILE A 46 11.69 -6.51 0.40
CA ILE A 46 11.15 -6.04 1.68
C ILE A 46 10.46 -7.20 2.42
N ALA A 47 10.57 -7.22 3.75
CA ALA A 47 9.88 -8.21 4.54
C ALA A 47 8.35 -8.06 4.43
N SER A 48 7.60 -9.15 4.45
CA SER A 48 6.13 -9.13 4.45
C SER A 48 5.55 -8.29 5.59
N ALA A 49 6.17 -8.30 6.77
CA ALA A 49 5.77 -7.46 7.89
C ALA A 49 5.83 -5.96 7.56
N THR A 50 6.91 -5.51 6.89
CA THR A 50 7.07 -4.12 6.42
C THR A 50 6.02 -3.78 5.35
N PHE A 51 5.80 -4.69 4.40
CA PHE A 51 4.76 -4.53 3.39
C PHE A 51 3.36 -4.40 4.00
N PHE A 52 2.99 -5.29 4.93
CA PHE A 52 1.70 -5.22 5.62
C PHE A 52 1.57 -3.96 6.49
N GLN A 53 2.66 -3.50 7.11
CA GLN A 53 2.67 -2.23 7.84
C GLN A 53 2.36 -1.06 6.91
N MET A 54 3.02 -0.95 5.75
CA MET A 54 2.75 0.09 4.75
C MET A 54 1.29 0.07 4.29
N LEU A 55 0.75 -1.13 4.01
CA LEU A 55 -0.66 -1.30 3.64
C LEU A 55 -1.61 -0.95 4.80
N GLY A 56 -1.24 -1.26 6.04
CA GLY A 56 -2.01 -0.87 7.22
C GLY A 56 -2.12 0.65 7.38
N ARG A 57 -1.06 1.38 7.07
CA ARG A 57 -1.05 2.85 7.14
C ARG A 57 -1.92 3.53 6.09
N VAL A 58 -2.19 2.88 4.99
CA VAL A 58 -3.12 3.40 3.97
C VAL A 58 -4.58 2.97 4.21
N MET A 59 -4.87 2.17 5.23
CA MET A 59 -6.24 1.87 5.65
C MET A 59 -6.85 3.06 6.39
N PRO A 60 -8.06 3.47 6.04
CA PRO A 60 -8.67 4.71 6.55
C PRO A 60 -9.34 4.58 7.92
N ALA A 61 -9.39 3.38 8.52
CA ALA A 61 -10.18 3.09 9.73
C ALA A 61 -11.64 3.59 9.59
N ALA A 62 -12.27 3.21 8.47
CA ALA A 62 -13.60 3.70 8.08
C ALA A 62 -14.72 3.33 9.08
N GLU A 63 -14.48 2.32 9.92
CA GLU A 63 -15.34 1.94 11.04
C GLU A 63 -15.42 2.99 12.16
N LEU A 64 -14.47 3.93 12.21
CA LEU A 64 -14.46 5.02 13.17
C LEU A 64 -15.18 6.24 12.61
N PRO A 65 -15.82 7.07 13.48
CA PRO A 65 -16.26 8.40 13.09
C PRO A 65 -15.12 9.20 12.48
N GLN A 66 -15.39 10.05 11.49
CA GLN A 66 -14.35 10.76 10.73
C GLN A 66 -13.31 11.44 11.61
N LEU A 67 -13.71 12.17 12.64
CA LEU A 67 -12.81 12.92 13.54
C LEU A 67 -11.98 12.02 14.46
N ASP A 68 -12.36 10.75 14.60
CA ASP A 68 -11.63 9.75 15.40
C ASP A 68 -10.69 8.90 14.53
N ARG A 69 -10.73 9.08 13.22
CA ARG A 69 -9.81 8.39 12.29
C ARG A 69 -8.38 8.87 12.52
N PRO A 70 -7.38 7.98 12.42
CA PRO A 70 -5.99 8.40 12.53
C PRO A 70 -5.61 9.33 11.38
N MET A 71 -4.75 10.30 11.67
CA MET A 71 -4.16 11.16 10.63
C MET A 71 -3.45 10.30 9.57
N PRO A 72 -3.61 10.62 8.27
CA PRO A 72 -4.31 11.79 7.70
C PRO A 72 -5.76 11.51 7.25
N TRP A 73 -6.37 10.41 7.66
CA TRP A 73 -7.70 9.98 7.17
C TRP A 73 -8.85 10.79 7.78
N ASP A 74 -8.61 11.49 8.87
CA ASP A 74 -9.54 12.43 9.51
C ASP A 74 -9.90 13.64 8.63
N VAL A 75 -9.02 14.01 7.68
CA VAL A 75 -9.25 15.16 6.78
C VAL A 75 -10.17 14.84 5.60
N LEU A 76 -10.44 13.57 5.31
CA LEU A 76 -11.31 13.17 4.20
C LEU A 76 -12.76 13.02 4.67
N PRO A 77 -13.68 13.92 4.28
CA PRO A 77 -15.08 13.89 4.71
C PRO A 77 -15.95 12.92 3.91
N TRP A 78 -15.35 11.93 3.26
CA TRP A 78 -16.05 10.89 2.49
C TRP A 78 -15.47 9.51 2.77
N GLU A 79 -16.26 8.49 2.43
CA GLU A 79 -15.81 7.11 2.53
C GLU A 79 -14.73 6.78 1.49
N PRO A 80 -13.82 5.86 1.80
CA PRO A 80 -12.70 5.51 0.92
C PRO A 80 -13.19 5.16 -0.48
N ALA A 81 -12.63 5.80 -1.48
CA ALA A 81 -12.99 5.57 -2.87
C ALA A 81 -11.91 4.78 -3.61
N ILE A 82 -10.66 4.88 -3.15
CA ILE A 82 -9.50 4.29 -3.82
C ILE A 82 -9.19 2.91 -3.20
N HIS A 83 -8.94 1.94 -4.07
CA HIS A 83 -8.38 0.62 -3.75
C HIS A 83 -7.03 0.47 -4.43
N LEU A 84 -6.19 -0.47 -4.00
CA LEU A 84 -4.84 -0.63 -4.55
C LEU A 84 -4.73 -1.96 -5.28
N LEU A 85 -4.54 -1.93 -6.60
CA LEU A 85 -4.12 -3.07 -7.40
C LEU A 85 -2.60 -3.16 -7.34
N LEU A 86 -2.05 -4.24 -6.79
CA LEU A 86 -0.63 -4.37 -6.48
C LEU A 86 0.04 -5.37 -7.42
N PHE A 87 1.18 -5.00 -7.96
CA PHE A 87 2.11 -5.85 -8.70
C PHE A 87 3.27 -6.18 -7.75
N VAL A 88 3.23 -7.35 -7.12
CA VAL A 88 4.22 -7.77 -6.11
C VAL A 88 5.35 -8.52 -6.80
N HIS A 89 6.59 -8.07 -6.59
CA HIS A 89 7.78 -8.64 -7.23
C HIS A 89 8.73 -9.27 -6.21
N ARG A 90 9.11 -8.52 -5.16
CA ARG A 90 10.14 -8.89 -4.19
C ARG A 90 9.69 -8.53 -2.76
N VAL A 91 8.64 -9.19 -2.29
CA VAL A 91 8.19 -9.15 -0.90
C VAL A 91 8.44 -10.53 -0.30
N ASP A 92 9.32 -10.62 0.71
CA ASP A 92 9.71 -11.89 1.31
C ASP A 92 8.49 -12.59 1.95
N GLY A 93 8.30 -13.85 1.62
CA GLY A 93 7.18 -14.65 2.11
C GLY A 93 5.87 -14.47 1.34
N LEU A 94 5.84 -13.66 0.29
CA LEU A 94 4.72 -13.56 -0.65
C LEU A 94 5.10 -14.12 -2.02
N THR A 95 4.17 -14.81 -2.64
CA THR A 95 4.30 -15.26 -4.04
C THR A 95 4.25 -14.04 -4.98
N PRO A 96 5.19 -13.87 -5.93
CA PRO A 96 5.07 -12.81 -6.92
C PRO A 96 3.77 -12.92 -7.72
N GLY A 97 3.15 -11.76 -8.03
CA GLY A 97 1.88 -11.76 -8.75
C GLY A 97 1.05 -10.50 -8.55
N LEU A 98 -0.24 -10.62 -8.88
CA LEU A 98 -1.21 -9.56 -8.71
C LEU A 98 -1.98 -9.74 -7.40
N TYR A 99 -2.18 -8.63 -6.70
CA TYR A 99 -2.93 -8.55 -5.45
C TYR A 99 -3.85 -7.33 -5.49
N VAL A 100 -4.85 -7.32 -4.63
CA VAL A 100 -5.68 -6.13 -4.42
C VAL A 100 -5.91 -5.89 -2.93
N LEU A 101 -5.68 -4.65 -2.48
CA LEU A 101 -6.11 -4.17 -1.18
C LEU A 101 -7.44 -3.44 -1.33
N VAL A 102 -8.49 -3.97 -0.72
CA VAL A 102 -9.83 -3.40 -0.74
C VAL A 102 -10.00 -2.50 0.48
N ARG A 103 -9.80 -1.19 0.33
CA ARG A 103 -9.82 -0.22 1.44
C ARG A 103 -11.21 0.07 2.01
N ASP A 104 -12.25 -0.23 1.26
CA ASP A 104 -13.65 -0.25 1.69
C ASP A 104 -14.23 -1.64 1.40
N ARG A 105 -14.50 -2.42 2.43
CA ARG A 105 -14.99 -3.80 2.31
C ARG A 105 -16.35 -3.89 1.60
N GLU A 106 -17.18 -2.84 1.68
CA GLU A 106 -18.47 -2.79 1.00
C GLU A 106 -18.34 -2.75 -0.53
N LYS A 107 -17.17 -2.33 -1.04
CA LYS A 107 -16.87 -2.27 -2.47
C LYS A 107 -16.28 -3.57 -3.04
N LEU A 108 -16.00 -4.57 -2.20
CA LEU A 108 -15.50 -5.86 -2.68
C LEU A 108 -16.39 -6.49 -3.77
N PRO A 109 -17.74 -6.55 -3.63
CA PRO A 109 -18.58 -7.10 -4.70
C PRO A 109 -18.49 -6.32 -6.02
N LEU A 110 -18.37 -4.99 -5.97
CA LEU A 110 -18.19 -4.16 -7.16
C LEU A 110 -16.90 -4.52 -7.89
N LEU A 111 -15.78 -4.65 -7.16
CA LEU A 111 -14.50 -4.99 -7.75
C LEU A 111 -14.52 -6.39 -8.37
N GLN A 112 -15.07 -7.37 -7.66
CA GLN A 112 -15.20 -8.74 -8.15
C GLN A 112 -16.06 -8.84 -9.43
N GLN A 113 -17.16 -8.11 -9.49
CA GLN A 113 -18.05 -8.08 -10.66
C GLN A 113 -17.46 -7.30 -11.84
N SER A 114 -16.57 -6.34 -11.58
CA SER A 114 -15.96 -5.50 -12.62
C SER A 114 -14.72 -6.14 -13.24
N MET A 115 -14.11 -7.12 -12.59
CA MET A 115 -12.88 -7.77 -13.01
C MET A 115 -13.14 -9.16 -13.60
N ASN A 116 -12.09 -9.78 -14.16
CA ASN A 116 -12.16 -11.10 -14.77
C ASN A 116 -12.54 -12.17 -13.73
N GLU A 117 -13.48 -13.06 -14.08
CA GLU A 117 -13.95 -14.19 -13.28
C GLU A 117 -12.83 -15.21 -12.97
N GLU A 118 -11.76 -15.24 -13.77
CA GLU A 118 -10.60 -16.11 -13.56
C GLU A 118 -9.69 -15.69 -12.41
N LEU A 119 -9.85 -14.48 -11.85
CA LEU A 119 -9.08 -13.99 -10.70
C LEU A 119 -9.52 -14.72 -9.42
N ILE A 120 -8.53 -15.15 -8.62
CA ILE A 120 -8.75 -16.14 -7.54
C ILE A 120 -9.42 -15.51 -6.30
N TRP A 121 -9.12 -14.26 -5.96
CA TRP A 121 -9.63 -13.54 -4.79
C TRP A 121 -9.38 -14.27 -3.44
N THR A 122 -8.22 -14.89 -3.28
CA THR A 122 -7.85 -15.61 -2.07
C THR A 122 -7.29 -14.63 -1.02
N PRO A 123 -7.81 -14.62 0.22
CA PRO A 123 -7.20 -13.87 1.31
C PRO A 123 -5.73 -14.29 1.50
N VAL A 124 -4.85 -13.31 1.69
CA VAL A 124 -3.40 -13.56 1.80
C VAL A 124 -3.07 -14.18 3.15
N SER A 125 -2.43 -15.35 3.15
CA SER A 125 -2.00 -16.04 4.37
C SER A 125 -0.96 -15.22 5.14
N GLY A 126 -1.09 -15.17 6.46
CA GLY A 126 -0.19 -14.39 7.33
C GLY A 126 -0.42 -12.88 7.28
N CYS A 127 -1.36 -12.40 6.46
CA CYS A 127 -1.81 -11.03 6.48
C CYS A 127 -2.67 -10.74 7.71
N PRO A 128 -2.53 -9.58 8.40
CA PRO A 128 -3.44 -9.21 9.47
C PRO A 128 -4.91 -9.16 9.02
N ASP A 129 -5.83 -9.63 9.85
CA ASP A 129 -7.29 -9.66 9.54
C ASP A 129 -7.88 -8.27 9.26
N SER A 130 -7.23 -7.22 9.76
CA SER A 130 -7.59 -5.83 9.50
C SER A 130 -7.34 -5.39 8.06
N LEU A 131 -6.48 -6.11 7.30
CA LEU A 131 -6.14 -5.82 5.92
C LEU A 131 -6.94 -6.70 4.96
N PRO A 132 -7.92 -6.16 4.24
CA PRO A 132 -8.63 -6.90 3.18
C PRO A 132 -7.74 -7.00 1.93
N LEU A 133 -6.69 -7.79 2.03
CA LEU A 133 -5.72 -8.05 0.97
C LEU A 133 -6.00 -9.41 0.34
N TYR A 134 -6.21 -9.42 -0.96
CA TYR A 134 -6.51 -10.61 -1.74
C TYR A 134 -5.43 -10.86 -2.78
N TRP A 135 -5.00 -12.10 -2.92
CA TRP A 135 -4.20 -12.58 -4.03
C TRP A 135 -5.11 -12.88 -5.22
N LEU A 136 -4.77 -12.34 -6.38
CA LEU A 136 -5.60 -12.43 -7.58
C LEU A 136 -5.02 -13.41 -8.61
N LEU A 137 -3.71 -13.36 -8.84
CA LEU A 137 -3.03 -14.13 -9.87
C LEU A 137 -1.56 -14.32 -9.52
N GLU A 138 -1.05 -15.54 -9.68
CA GLU A 138 0.38 -15.85 -9.58
C GLU A 138 1.10 -15.54 -10.89
N GLY A 139 2.31 -15.01 -10.81
CA GLY A 139 3.17 -14.81 -11.96
C GLY A 139 4.18 -13.69 -11.81
N ASP A 140 5.12 -13.60 -12.74
CA ASP A 140 6.04 -12.46 -12.81
C ASP A 140 5.32 -11.23 -13.36
N ALA A 141 4.91 -10.34 -12.46
CA ALA A 141 4.16 -9.13 -12.78
C ALA A 141 5.05 -7.94 -13.23
N LYS A 142 6.38 -8.09 -13.31
CA LYS A 142 7.31 -6.97 -13.60
C LYS A 142 7.03 -6.33 -14.96
N LYS A 143 6.92 -7.14 -16.01
CA LYS A 143 6.65 -6.61 -17.35
C LYS A 143 5.31 -5.91 -17.44
N ALA A 144 4.29 -6.45 -16.77
CA ALA A 144 2.98 -5.81 -16.69
C ALA A 144 3.08 -4.46 -15.96
N ALA A 145 3.78 -4.39 -14.83
CA ALA A 145 4.01 -3.17 -14.09
C ALA A 145 4.72 -2.09 -14.92
N VAL A 146 5.76 -2.45 -15.67
CA VAL A 146 6.46 -1.56 -16.61
C VAL A 146 5.51 -1.06 -17.70
N GLN A 147 4.78 -1.97 -18.35
CA GLN A 147 3.85 -1.65 -19.43
C GLN A 147 2.79 -0.64 -18.98
N VAL A 148 2.11 -0.88 -17.85
CA VAL A 148 1.05 0.01 -17.37
C VAL A 148 1.60 1.33 -16.83
N SER A 149 2.88 1.42 -16.50
CA SER A 149 3.56 2.61 -15.97
C SER A 149 4.31 3.40 -17.05
N CYS A 150 3.75 3.55 -18.24
CA CYS A 150 4.37 4.26 -19.38
C CYS A 150 5.74 3.69 -19.77
N HIS A 151 5.92 2.40 -19.71
CA HIS A 151 7.19 1.70 -19.99
C HIS A 151 8.35 2.14 -19.09
N GLN A 152 8.06 2.59 -17.87
CA GLN A 152 9.08 2.99 -16.90
C GLN A 152 9.61 1.77 -16.14
N GLU A 153 10.89 1.43 -16.35
CA GLU A 153 11.57 0.28 -15.74
C GLU A 153 11.53 0.31 -14.20
N ILE A 154 11.48 1.50 -13.60
CA ILE A 154 11.37 1.68 -12.15
C ILE A 154 10.18 0.91 -11.55
N ALA A 155 9.09 0.70 -12.29
CA ALA A 155 7.94 -0.07 -11.83
C ALA A 155 8.24 -1.57 -11.74
N GLY A 156 9.01 -2.14 -12.67
CA GLY A 156 9.45 -3.55 -12.65
C GLY A 156 10.63 -3.81 -11.73
N ASP A 157 11.52 -2.82 -11.55
CA ASP A 157 12.68 -2.89 -10.66
C ASP A 157 12.32 -2.66 -9.19
N SER A 158 11.09 -2.29 -8.88
CA SER A 158 10.57 -2.08 -7.51
C SER A 158 10.44 -3.40 -6.72
N ALA A 159 10.32 -3.33 -5.41
CA ALA A 159 9.87 -4.44 -4.60
C ALA A 159 8.39 -4.75 -4.87
N PHE A 160 7.60 -3.72 -5.04
CA PHE A 160 6.24 -3.76 -5.58
C PHE A 160 5.85 -2.43 -6.22
N SER A 161 4.94 -2.49 -7.18
CA SER A 161 4.27 -1.31 -7.71
C SER A 161 2.76 -1.44 -7.56
N LEU A 162 2.01 -0.36 -7.77
CA LEU A 162 0.57 -0.38 -7.64
C LEU A 162 -0.12 0.62 -8.56
N GLY A 163 -1.33 0.27 -9.00
CA GLY A 163 -2.32 1.17 -9.56
C GLY A 163 -3.40 1.49 -8.52
N MET A 164 -3.74 2.75 -8.39
CA MET A 164 -4.86 3.22 -7.57
C MET A 164 -6.13 3.19 -8.39
N ILE A 165 -7.05 2.30 -8.05
CA ILE A 165 -8.31 2.08 -8.76
C ILE A 165 -9.49 2.53 -7.91
N ALA A 166 -10.54 3.05 -8.54
CA ALA A 166 -11.74 3.52 -7.84
C ALA A 166 -13.02 3.12 -8.55
N GLY A 167 -14.10 2.92 -7.77
CA GLY A 167 -15.45 2.97 -8.33
C GLY A 167 -15.70 4.35 -8.93
N PHE A 168 -15.97 4.42 -10.24
CA PHE A 168 -15.85 5.66 -11.00
C PHE A 168 -17.19 6.20 -11.50
N GLU A 169 -17.78 5.61 -12.53
CA GLU A 169 -18.98 6.14 -13.18
C GLU A 169 -20.17 6.33 -12.24
N GLY A 170 -20.47 5.35 -11.39
CA GLY A 170 -21.54 5.43 -10.41
C GLY A 170 -21.36 6.61 -9.46
N ARG A 171 -20.16 6.79 -8.91
CA ARG A 171 -19.84 7.89 -8.00
C ARG A 171 -19.97 9.26 -8.66
N LEU A 172 -19.51 9.41 -9.91
CA LEU A 172 -19.66 10.65 -10.66
C LEU A 172 -21.12 10.95 -11.04
N ARG A 173 -21.91 9.91 -11.34
CA ARG A 173 -23.33 10.04 -11.66
C ARG A 173 -24.16 10.48 -10.45
N GLU A 174 -23.91 9.90 -9.29
CA GLU A 174 -24.63 10.19 -8.04
C GLU A 174 -24.17 11.51 -7.41
N GLY A 175 -22.89 11.74 -7.34
CA GLY A 175 -22.27 12.86 -6.61
C GLY A 175 -21.90 14.06 -7.48
N GLY A 176 -22.02 13.96 -8.80
CA GLY A 176 -21.62 15.01 -9.75
C GLY A 176 -20.15 15.02 -10.14
N ALA A 177 -19.83 15.73 -11.23
CA ALA A 177 -18.49 15.77 -11.83
C ALA A 177 -17.40 16.30 -10.87
N TRP A 178 -17.75 17.07 -9.87
CA TRP A 178 -16.82 17.58 -8.84
C TRP A 178 -16.22 16.50 -7.94
N TRP A 179 -16.75 15.25 -8.00
CA TRP A 179 -16.12 14.09 -7.39
C TRP A 179 -14.80 13.71 -8.08
N TYR A 180 -14.66 14.01 -9.37
CA TYR A 180 -13.46 13.67 -10.13
C TYR A 180 -12.16 14.17 -9.46
N PRO A 181 -11.99 15.47 -9.15
CA PRO A 181 -10.78 15.93 -8.46
C PRO A 181 -10.62 15.33 -7.05
N ARG A 182 -11.69 14.96 -6.36
CA ARG A 182 -11.60 14.36 -5.03
C ARG A 182 -10.96 12.97 -5.04
N LEU A 183 -11.19 12.19 -6.08
CA LEU A 183 -10.50 10.93 -6.27
C LEU A 183 -8.98 11.13 -6.35
N PHE A 184 -8.54 12.16 -7.03
CA PHE A 184 -7.11 12.51 -7.10
C PHE A 184 -6.57 13.09 -5.79
N TRP A 185 -7.37 13.79 -5.00
CA TRP A 185 -6.96 14.22 -3.66
C TRP A 185 -6.72 13.02 -2.75
N GLU A 186 -7.60 12.02 -2.76
CA GLU A 186 -7.41 10.79 -2.00
C GLU A 186 -6.18 10.00 -2.53
N ALA A 187 -6.02 9.88 -3.84
CA ALA A 187 -4.86 9.22 -4.44
C ALA A 187 -3.53 9.91 -4.04
N GLY A 188 -3.52 11.25 -4.03
CA GLY A 188 -2.37 12.04 -3.60
C GLY A 188 -2.05 11.84 -2.12
N LEU A 189 -3.06 11.75 -1.26
CA LEU A 189 -2.90 11.48 0.16
C LEU A 189 -2.31 10.07 0.40
N LEU A 190 -2.83 9.06 -0.30
CA LEU A 190 -2.28 7.69 -0.31
C LEU A 190 -0.81 7.68 -0.72
N GLY A 191 -0.48 8.36 -1.83
CA GLY A 191 0.89 8.47 -2.31
C GLY A 191 1.82 9.11 -1.27
N GLN A 192 1.37 10.17 -0.57
CA GLN A 192 2.16 10.80 0.48
C GLN A 192 2.39 9.88 1.68
N VAL A 193 1.38 9.13 2.12
CA VAL A 193 1.56 8.12 3.18
C VAL A 193 2.58 7.07 2.75
N LEU A 194 2.44 6.52 1.55
CA LEU A 194 3.37 5.52 1.02
C LEU A 194 4.81 6.05 0.89
N TYR A 195 4.99 7.31 0.52
CA TYR A 195 6.30 7.95 0.52
C TYR A 195 6.96 7.95 1.90
N LEU A 196 6.20 8.33 2.93
CA LEU A 196 6.73 8.40 4.30
C LEU A 196 7.01 7.02 4.89
N GLU A 197 6.14 6.04 4.62
CA GLU A 197 6.34 4.66 5.07
C GLU A 197 7.54 4.00 4.36
N ALA A 198 7.74 4.27 3.06
CA ALA A 198 8.91 3.79 2.33
C ALA A 198 10.21 4.37 2.92
N GLU A 199 10.25 5.68 3.18
CA GLU A 199 11.41 6.34 3.81
C GLU A 199 11.67 5.81 5.21
N ALA A 200 10.63 5.58 6.02
CA ALA A 200 10.74 5.00 7.36
C ALA A 200 11.29 3.56 7.33
N ALA A 201 11.01 2.82 6.26
CA ALA A 201 11.49 1.46 6.05
C ALA A 201 12.89 1.37 5.40
N GLY A 202 13.54 2.51 5.13
CA GLY A 202 14.86 2.54 4.49
C GLY A 202 14.84 2.21 2.99
N VAL A 203 13.68 2.28 2.35
CA VAL A 203 13.49 2.18 0.90
C VAL A 203 12.91 3.50 0.38
N ARG A 204 12.65 3.61 -0.92
CA ARG A 204 12.05 4.83 -1.48
C ARG A 204 10.81 4.51 -2.30
N GLY A 205 9.95 5.52 -2.41
CA GLY A 205 8.78 5.50 -3.27
C GLY A 205 8.93 6.46 -4.45
N THR A 206 8.14 6.23 -5.49
CA THR A 206 7.98 7.15 -6.61
C THR A 206 6.55 7.11 -7.12
N GLY A 207 5.90 8.27 -7.14
CA GLY A 207 4.61 8.45 -7.79
C GLY A 207 4.77 8.52 -9.31
N ILE A 208 3.95 7.79 -10.03
CA ILE A 208 3.99 7.69 -11.49
C ILE A 208 2.71 8.31 -12.05
N GLY A 209 2.83 9.54 -12.54
CA GLY A 209 1.72 10.29 -13.15
C GLY A 209 1.54 9.99 -14.64
N CYS A 210 2.55 9.41 -15.30
CA CYS A 210 2.42 8.88 -16.65
C CYS A 210 2.17 7.38 -16.59
N PHE A 211 0.94 6.96 -16.83
CA PHE A 211 0.51 5.56 -16.83
C PHE A 211 -0.55 5.34 -17.90
N PHE A 212 -0.81 4.08 -18.21
CA PHE A 212 -1.84 3.68 -19.17
C PHE A 212 -2.97 2.96 -18.41
N ASP A 213 -4.15 3.54 -18.38
CA ASP A 213 -5.34 2.99 -17.73
C ASP A 213 -5.92 1.79 -18.51
N ASP A 214 -6.03 1.86 -19.84
CA ASP A 214 -6.54 0.76 -20.67
C ASP A 214 -5.76 -0.54 -20.47
N PRO A 215 -4.41 -0.58 -20.52
CA PRO A 215 -3.65 -1.79 -20.18
C PRO A 215 -3.87 -2.30 -18.76
N VAL A 216 -4.09 -1.42 -17.76
CA VAL A 216 -4.49 -1.88 -16.40
C VAL A 216 -5.81 -2.61 -16.47
N HIS A 217 -6.79 -2.03 -17.18
CA HIS A 217 -8.12 -2.62 -17.33
C HIS A 217 -8.06 -3.97 -18.06
N GLU A 218 -7.25 -4.08 -19.13
CA GLU A 218 -7.03 -5.33 -19.86
C GLU A 218 -6.47 -6.44 -18.96
N ILE A 219 -5.45 -6.13 -18.13
CA ILE A 219 -4.80 -7.11 -17.24
C ILE A 219 -5.81 -7.73 -16.24
N VAL A 220 -6.70 -6.93 -15.67
CA VAL A 220 -7.68 -7.41 -14.68
C VAL A 220 -9.08 -7.63 -15.25
N GLY A 221 -9.28 -7.41 -16.56
CA GLY A 221 -10.54 -7.69 -17.25
C GLY A 221 -11.64 -6.66 -17.05
N ILE A 222 -11.33 -5.41 -16.65
CA ILE A 222 -12.30 -4.31 -16.54
C ILE A 222 -12.74 -3.90 -17.95
N LYS A 223 -14.05 -3.95 -18.22
CA LYS A 223 -14.63 -3.69 -19.57
C LYS A 223 -15.45 -2.40 -19.66
N ASN A 224 -15.66 -1.71 -18.55
CA ASN A 224 -16.51 -0.52 -18.49
C ASN A 224 -15.95 0.51 -17.51
N LEU A 225 -16.65 1.62 -17.33
CA LEU A 225 -16.24 2.69 -16.43
C LEU A 225 -16.74 2.51 -14.98
N ALA A 226 -17.19 1.31 -14.58
CA ALA A 226 -17.57 1.05 -13.19
C ALA A 226 -16.37 1.21 -12.25
N VAL A 227 -15.18 0.81 -12.73
CA VAL A 227 -13.89 0.99 -12.02
C VAL A 227 -12.90 1.64 -12.98
N GLN A 228 -12.09 2.58 -12.48
CA GLN A 228 -11.09 3.32 -13.25
C GLN A 228 -9.75 3.35 -12.51
N SER A 229 -8.63 3.17 -13.24
CA SER A 229 -7.28 3.45 -12.75
C SER A 229 -7.00 4.95 -12.79
N LEU A 230 -6.44 5.52 -11.71
CA LEU A 230 -6.34 6.96 -11.52
C LEU A 230 -4.92 7.46 -11.28
N TYR A 231 -4.06 6.64 -10.67
CA TYR A 231 -2.70 7.02 -10.35
C TYR A 231 -1.85 5.78 -10.07
N HIS A 232 -0.54 5.84 -10.34
CA HIS A 232 0.36 4.75 -10.05
C HIS A 232 1.43 5.14 -9.04
N PHE A 233 1.96 4.14 -8.34
CA PHE A 233 3.01 4.32 -7.36
C PHE A 233 3.91 3.09 -7.29
N THR A 234 5.17 3.26 -6.92
CA THR A 234 6.12 2.15 -6.83
C THR A 234 7.08 2.34 -5.66
N ILE A 235 7.50 1.22 -5.03
CA ILE A 235 8.39 1.21 -3.86
C ILE A 235 9.49 0.17 -4.05
N GLY A 236 10.75 0.58 -3.80
CA GLY A 236 11.91 -0.31 -3.95
C GLY A 236 13.19 0.27 -3.34
N GLY A 237 14.27 -0.50 -3.43
CA GLY A 237 15.60 -0.05 -3.06
C GLY A 237 16.13 0.98 -4.07
N PRO A 238 16.44 2.22 -3.65
CA PRO A 238 16.92 3.23 -4.59
C PRO A 238 18.34 2.89 -5.07
N VAL A 239 18.63 3.22 -6.33
CA VAL A 239 20.02 3.39 -6.76
C VAL A 239 20.48 4.74 -6.21
N GLU A 240 21.53 4.74 -5.38
CA GLU A 240 22.11 5.99 -4.90
C GLU A 240 22.85 6.67 -6.05
N ASP A 241 22.49 7.92 -6.31
CA ASP A 241 23.28 8.76 -7.21
C ASP A 241 24.64 9.01 -6.55
N GLY A 242 25.72 8.51 -7.18
CA GLY A 242 27.08 8.64 -6.70
C GLY A 242 27.61 10.09 -6.73
#